data_5e3b58442280a891cc273fecfe01784e
#
_entry.id   5e3b58442280a891cc273fecfe01784e
#
_cell.length_a   1.000
_cell.length_b   1.000
_cell.length_c   1.000
_cell.angle_alpha   90.00
_cell.angle_beta   90.00
_cell.angle_gamma   90.00
#
_symmetry.space_group_name_H-M   'P 1'
#
loop_
_entity.id
_entity.type
_entity.pdbx_description
1 polymer ?
#
loop_
_entity_poly.entity_id
_entity_poly.type
_entity_poly.pdbx_seq_one_letter_code
_entity_poly.pdbx_strand_id
1 'polypeptide(L)'
;MPVRRFFRKRRFKNFVSDYECCTTILDVGGQHYTWPIIGRVDGITLLNISVPQDTGGFQYVQGSGCEMPFADGAFDLAFSNSAIEHVGSVENQFKFASEMMRVGKRIYCQTPSRLFPVDPHLTTPFLHWLPISWLTPRLLRYFTLNGWLWKKPYEYDVTWISKRKLKKMFPGCKIKTERFLLLPKSFIVTSG
;
A
#
# COMPACT_ATOMS: atom_id res chain seq x y z
N MET A 1 15.98 6.38 4.89
CA MET A 1 15.64 7.44 5.84
C MET A 1 15.17 6.80 7.15
N PRO A 2 15.74 7.16 8.33
CA PRO A 2 15.45 6.51 9.61
C PRO A 2 13.98 6.62 10.05
N VAL A 3 13.30 7.73 9.74
CA VAL A 3 11.89 7.95 10.09
C VAL A 3 10.96 6.93 9.41
N ARG A 4 11.15 6.62 8.11
CA ARG A 4 10.35 5.60 7.41
C ARG A 4 10.51 4.22 8.05
N ARG A 5 11.73 3.86 8.45
CA ARG A 5 12.04 2.57 9.09
C ARG A 5 11.40 2.46 10.47
N PHE A 6 11.40 3.54 11.25
CA PHE A 6 10.76 3.59 12.57
C PHE A 6 9.25 3.34 12.49
N PHE A 7 8.52 4.10 11.65
CA PHE A 7 7.08 3.92 11.48
C PHE A 7 6.72 2.55 10.91
N ARG A 8 7.49 2.05 9.96
CA ARG A 8 7.28 0.71 9.41
C ARG A 8 7.45 -0.36 10.48
N LYS A 9 8.51 -0.31 11.29
CA LYS A 9 8.73 -1.27 12.39
C LYS A 9 7.60 -1.22 13.43
N ARG A 10 7.18 -0.02 13.85
CA ARG A 10 6.07 0.14 14.81
C ARG A 10 4.77 -0.42 14.25
N ARG A 11 4.46 -0.11 13.00
CA ARG A 11 3.26 -0.62 12.31
C ARG A 11 3.26 -2.13 12.23
N PHE A 12 4.37 -2.73 11.83
CA PHE A 12 4.50 -4.17 11.72
C PHE A 12 4.45 -4.89 13.06
N LYS A 13 5.01 -4.31 14.12
CA LYS A 13 4.87 -4.87 15.47
C LYS A 13 3.41 -4.96 15.91
N ASN A 14 2.64 -3.90 15.73
CA ASN A 14 1.20 -3.91 16.03
C ASN A 14 0.45 -4.87 15.10
N PHE A 15 0.82 -4.91 13.82
CA PHE A 15 0.22 -5.82 12.85
C PHE A 15 0.39 -7.29 13.25
N VAL A 16 1.57 -7.73 13.63
CA VAL A 16 1.82 -9.11 14.05
C VAL A 16 0.94 -9.47 15.25
N SER A 17 0.88 -8.60 16.27
CA SER A 17 0.03 -8.81 17.45
C SER A 17 -1.47 -8.85 17.10
N ASP A 18 -1.94 -7.95 16.23
CA ASP A 18 -3.37 -7.84 15.89
C ASP A 18 -3.86 -8.99 14.99
N TYR A 19 -2.94 -9.65 14.24
CA TYR A 19 -3.27 -10.67 13.22
C TYR A 19 -2.50 -11.99 13.42
N GLU A 20 -2.05 -12.29 14.62
CA GLU A 20 -1.36 -13.55 14.96
C GLU A 20 -2.22 -14.79 14.67
N CYS A 21 -3.52 -14.68 14.86
CA CYS A 21 -4.47 -15.77 14.62
C CYS A 21 -4.75 -16.07 13.14
N CYS A 22 -4.32 -15.20 12.22
CA CYS A 22 -4.52 -15.40 10.79
C CYS A 22 -3.46 -16.38 10.26
N THR A 23 -3.87 -17.55 9.76
CA THR A 23 -2.96 -18.57 9.22
C THR A 23 -2.67 -18.35 7.74
N THR A 24 -3.64 -17.83 6.99
CA THR A 24 -3.52 -17.57 5.55
C THR A 24 -3.65 -16.07 5.27
N ILE A 25 -2.63 -15.50 4.61
CA ILE A 25 -2.58 -14.08 4.27
C ILE A 25 -2.37 -13.90 2.77
N LEU A 26 -3.22 -13.10 2.15
CA LEU A 26 -3.01 -12.59 0.80
C LEU A 26 -2.41 -11.19 0.88
N ASP A 27 -1.18 -10.99 0.38
CA ASP A 27 -0.55 -9.68 0.26
C ASP A 27 -0.74 -9.15 -1.18
N VAL A 28 -1.60 -8.14 -1.32
CA VAL A 28 -1.98 -7.57 -2.61
C VAL A 28 -1.04 -6.40 -2.96
N GLY A 29 -0.22 -6.60 -3.98
CA GLY A 29 0.79 -5.65 -4.44
C GLY A 29 2.07 -5.63 -3.60
N GLY A 30 2.24 -6.61 -2.70
CA GLY A 30 3.40 -6.70 -1.81
C GLY A 30 4.63 -7.32 -2.44
N GLN A 31 5.74 -7.26 -1.71
CA GLN A 31 7.03 -7.82 -2.10
C GLN A 31 7.55 -8.77 -1.01
N HIS A 32 8.09 -9.90 -1.44
CA HIS A 32 8.55 -10.97 -0.53
C HIS A 32 9.53 -10.49 0.56
N TYR A 33 10.46 -9.59 0.23
CA TYR A 33 11.45 -9.06 1.19
C TYR A 33 10.84 -8.23 2.34
N THR A 34 9.55 -7.92 2.28
CA THR A 34 8.84 -7.21 3.36
C THR A 34 8.53 -8.13 4.54
N TRP A 35 8.18 -9.37 4.28
CA TRP A 35 7.66 -10.32 5.27
C TRP A 35 8.68 -10.79 6.31
N PRO A 36 9.96 -11.09 5.96
CA PRO A 36 11.00 -11.33 6.96
C PRO A 36 11.22 -10.15 7.92
N ILE A 37 11.03 -8.91 7.43
CA ILE A 37 11.12 -7.71 8.26
C ILE A 37 9.94 -7.59 9.23
N ILE A 38 8.77 -8.12 8.84
CA ILE A 38 7.59 -8.24 9.69
C ILE A 38 7.79 -9.33 10.76
N GLY A 39 8.64 -10.32 10.49
CA GLY A 39 8.90 -11.47 11.36
C GLY A 39 7.94 -12.63 11.10
N ARG A 40 7.37 -12.73 9.90
CA ARG A 40 6.50 -13.81 9.46
C ARG A 40 6.82 -14.22 8.03
N VAL A 41 6.87 -15.53 7.78
CA VAL A 41 7.20 -16.07 6.46
C VAL A 41 6.22 -17.15 5.98
N ASP A 42 5.42 -17.71 6.88
CA ASP A 42 4.51 -18.81 6.58
C ASP A 42 3.09 -18.33 6.27
N GLY A 43 2.40 -19.08 5.42
CA GLY A 43 0.98 -18.87 5.08
C GLY A 43 0.73 -17.59 4.25
N ILE A 44 1.74 -17.11 3.50
CA ILE A 44 1.65 -15.87 2.74
C ILE A 44 1.64 -16.16 1.25
N THR A 45 0.61 -15.65 0.58
CA THR A 45 0.51 -15.61 -0.88
C THR A 45 0.61 -14.17 -1.35
N LEU A 46 1.46 -13.90 -2.33
CA LEU A 46 1.63 -12.56 -2.91
C LEU A 46 0.90 -12.48 -4.25
N LEU A 47 0.02 -11.50 -4.40
CA LEU A 47 -0.65 -11.20 -5.68
C LEU A 47 -0.03 -9.96 -6.29
N ASN A 48 0.49 -10.08 -7.51
CA ASN A 48 1.09 -8.97 -8.26
C ASN A 48 0.78 -9.06 -9.75
N ILE A 49 0.83 -7.93 -10.45
CA ILE A 49 0.68 -7.83 -11.91
C ILE A 49 1.79 -8.59 -12.63
N SER A 50 2.98 -8.64 -12.02
CA SER A 50 4.12 -9.40 -12.52
C SER A 50 4.79 -10.18 -11.39
N VAL A 51 5.24 -11.39 -11.69
CA VAL A 51 5.98 -12.22 -10.75
C VAL A 51 7.48 -11.96 -10.92
N PRO A 52 8.23 -11.64 -9.86
CA PRO A 52 9.66 -11.45 -9.94
C PRO A 52 10.38 -12.78 -10.22
N GLN A 53 11.58 -12.72 -10.81
CA GLN A 53 12.42 -13.93 -11.03
C GLN A 53 12.83 -14.57 -9.69
N ASP A 54 13.19 -13.76 -8.71
CA ASP A 54 13.43 -14.22 -7.34
C ASP A 54 12.18 -14.01 -6.50
N THR A 55 11.57 -15.09 -6.07
CA THR A 55 10.38 -15.08 -5.21
C THR A 55 10.73 -15.14 -3.72
N GLY A 56 11.99 -15.32 -3.36
CA GLY A 56 12.42 -15.52 -1.97
C GLY A 56 11.77 -16.74 -1.29
N GLY A 57 11.32 -17.73 -2.08
CA GLY A 57 10.60 -18.92 -1.59
C GLY A 57 9.11 -18.70 -1.28
N PHE A 58 8.56 -17.50 -1.52
CA PHE A 58 7.15 -17.20 -1.32
C PHE A 58 6.30 -17.62 -2.53
N GLN A 59 5.04 -17.96 -2.27
CA GLN A 59 4.06 -18.22 -3.31
C GLN A 59 3.62 -16.91 -3.94
N TYR A 60 3.80 -16.79 -5.26
CA TYR A 60 3.30 -15.68 -6.06
C TYR A 60 2.17 -16.13 -6.98
N VAL A 61 1.15 -15.31 -7.09
CA VAL A 61 0.08 -15.43 -8.08
C VAL A 61 0.10 -14.18 -8.94
N GLN A 62 0.15 -14.35 -10.27
CA GLN A 62 0.04 -13.24 -11.19
C GLN A 62 -1.44 -12.87 -11.36
N GLY A 63 -1.77 -11.60 -11.13
CA GLY A 63 -3.13 -11.12 -11.25
C GLY A 63 -3.27 -9.65 -10.85
N SER A 64 -4.47 -9.13 -11.10
CA SER A 64 -4.85 -7.77 -10.73
C SER A 64 -5.49 -7.75 -9.35
N GLY A 65 -5.15 -6.76 -8.51
CA GLY A 65 -5.85 -6.50 -7.27
C GLY A 65 -7.29 -5.98 -7.47
N CYS A 66 -7.67 -5.63 -8.70
CA CYS A 66 -9.03 -5.22 -9.05
C CYS A 66 -9.92 -6.37 -9.54
N GLU A 67 -9.35 -7.56 -9.73
CA GLU A 67 -10.03 -8.79 -10.14
C GLU A 67 -9.15 -9.96 -9.70
N MET A 68 -9.37 -10.43 -8.47
CA MET A 68 -8.51 -11.43 -7.85
C MET A 68 -8.98 -12.85 -8.16
N PRO A 69 -8.08 -13.77 -8.59
CA PRO A 69 -8.44 -15.15 -8.97
C PRO A 69 -8.62 -16.07 -7.76
N PHE A 70 -9.36 -15.63 -6.75
CA PHE A 70 -9.61 -16.36 -5.52
C PHE A 70 -11.10 -16.39 -5.17
N ALA A 71 -11.54 -17.43 -4.47
CA ALA A 71 -12.89 -17.53 -3.95
C ALA A 71 -13.15 -16.53 -2.81
N ASP A 72 -14.40 -16.28 -2.51
CA ASP A 72 -14.84 -15.45 -1.39
C ASP A 72 -14.33 -16.03 -0.07
N GLY A 73 -13.74 -15.20 0.79
CA GLY A 73 -13.21 -15.61 2.09
C GLY A 73 -12.05 -16.61 2.05
N ALA A 74 -11.36 -16.73 0.91
CA ALA A 74 -10.26 -17.68 0.72
C ALA A 74 -9.10 -17.49 1.71
N PHE A 75 -8.92 -16.26 2.23
CA PHE A 75 -7.84 -15.93 3.14
C PHE A 75 -8.37 -15.42 4.47
N ASP A 76 -7.67 -15.73 5.56
CA ASP A 76 -8.00 -15.17 6.87
C ASP A 76 -7.75 -13.65 6.91
N LEU A 77 -6.76 -13.17 6.12
CA LEU A 77 -6.44 -11.77 5.99
C LEU A 77 -6.10 -11.38 4.55
N ALA A 78 -6.80 -10.40 4.01
CA ALA A 78 -6.35 -9.63 2.85
C ALA A 78 -5.54 -8.42 3.34
N PHE A 79 -4.25 -8.41 3.03
CA PHE A 79 -3.30 -7.38 3.41
C PHE A 79 -2.86 -6.57 2.18
N SER A 80 -2.75 -5.26 2.32
CA SER A 80 -2.14 -4.40 1.30
C SER A 80 -1.44 -3.21 1.95
N ASN A 81 -0.24 -2.92 1.51
CA ASN A 81 0.56 -1.82 2.04
C ASN A 81 1.11 -0.94 0.91
N SER A 82 0.48 0.20 0.69
CA SER A 82 0.84 1.16 -0.36
C SER A 82 0.74 0.59 -1.78
N ALA A 83 -0.42 -0.03 -2.12
CA ALA A 83 -0.71 -0.53 -3.45
C ALA A 83 -2.00 0.09 -4.04
N ILE A 84 -3.03 0.31 -3.24
CA ILE A 84 -4.32 0.83 -3.72
C ILE A 84 -4.22 2.21 -4.39
N GLU A 85 -3.23 3.03 -4.05
CA GLU A 85 -2.98 4.32 -4.71
C GLU A 85 -2.41 4.19 -6.12
N HIS A 86 -1.92 3.01 -6.52
CA HIS A 86 -1.28 2.73 -7.81
C HIS A 86 -2.18 2.00 -8.82
N VAL A 87 -3.42 1.72 -8.47
CA VAL A 87 -4.34 1.02 -9.40
C VAL A 87 -4.93 1.93 -10.48
N GLY A 88 -4.44 3.17 -10.60
CA GLY A 88 -4.77 4.14 -11.65
C GLY A 88 -6.04 4.93 -11.34
N SER A 89 -7.22 4.42 -11.72
CA SER A 89 -8.48 5.18 -11.61
C SER A 89 -9.16 5.04 -10.25
N VAL A 90 -10.07 5.99 -9.96
CA VAL A 90 -10.94 5.90 -8.78
C VAL A 90 -11.83 4.66 -8.81
N GLU A 91 -12.31 4.29 -10.00
CA GLU A 91 -13.12 3.09 -10.19
C GLU A 91 -12.33 1.82 -9.83
N ASN A 92 -11.09 1.72 -10.28
CA ASN A 92 -10.19 0.63 -9.92
C ASN A 92 -9.91 0.58 -8.42
N GLN A 93 -9.80 1.74 -7.75
CA GLN A 93 -9.66 1.77 -6.29
C GLN A 93 -10.88 1.18 -5.57
N PHE A 94 -12.11 1.41 -6.09
CA PHE A 94 -13.31 0.77 -5.56
C PHE A 94 -13.32 -0.74 -5.84
N LYS A 95 -12.95 -1.17 -7.05
CA LYS A 95 -12.83 -2.60 -7.39
C LYS A 95 -11.81 -3.29 -6.48
N PHE A 96 -10.63 -2.70 -6.31
CA PHE A 96 -9.58 -3.20 -5.41
C PHE A 96 -10.09 -3.37 -3.97
N ALA A 97 -10.78 -2.38 -3.44
CA ALA A 97 -11.35 -2.43 -2.09
C ALA A 97 -12.42 -3.52 -1.95
N SER A 98 -13.30 -3.64 -2.96
CA SER A 98 -14.34 -4.68 -3.01
C SER A 98 -13.72 -6.08 -3.06
N GLU A 99 -12.71 -6.28 -3.88
CA GLU A 99 -12.00 -7.55 -3.97
C GLU A 99 -11.28 -7.92 -2.67
N MET A 100 -10.60 -6.96 -2.02
CA MET A 100 -10.02 -7.21 -0.70
C MET A 100 -11.08 -7.67 0.32
N MET A 101 -12.26 -7.03 0.33
CA MET A 101 -13.38 -7.41 1.21
C MET A 101 -14.00 -8.76 0.84
N ARG A 102 -13.96 -9.14 -0.43
CA ARG A 102 -14.48 -10.41 -0.92
C ARG A 102 -13.58 -11.58 -0.55
N VAL A 103 -12.27 -11.46 -0.80
CA VAL A 103 -11.33 -12.57 -0.64
C VAL A 103 -10.82 -12.76 0.79
N GLY A 104 -10.82 -11.71 1.61
CA GLY A 104 -10.32 -11.75 2.99
C GLY A 104 -11.43 -11.73 4.03
N LYS A 105 -11.39 -12.66 4.99
CA LYS A 105 -12.26 -12.63 6.17
C LYS A 105 -11.97 -11.41 7.05
N ARG A 106 -10.71 -10.98 7.08
CA ARG A 106 -10.25 -9.74 7.69
C ARG A 106 -9.49 -8.91 6.68
N ILE A 107 -9.38 -7.61 6.95
CA ILE A 107 -8.73 -6.66 6.05
C ILE A 107 -7.71 -5.83 6.80
N TYR A 108 -6.58 -5.61 6.15
CA TYR A 108 -5.61 -4.59 6.50
C TYR A 108 -5.15 -3.88 5.21
N CYS A 109 -5.57 -2.64 5.02
CA CYS A 109 -5.17 -1.84 3.85
C CYS A 109 -4.56 -0.51 4.31
N GLN A 110 -3.31 -0.27 3.95
CA GLN A 110 -2.62 0.98 4.26
C GLN A 110 -2.36 1.77 2.99
N THR A 111 -2.60 3.09 3.05
CA THR A 111 -2.26 4.03 1.98
C THR A 111 -1.70 5.34 2.57
N PRO A 112 -0.75 6.01 1.91
CA PRO A 112 -0.21 7.27 2.39
C PRO A 112 -1.26 8.39 2.34
N SER A 113 -1.08 9.40 3.19
CA SER A 113 -1.93 10.59 3.20
C SER A 113 -1.29 11.71 2.37
N ARG A 114 -2.07 12.33 1.47
CA ARG A 114 -1.64 13.52 0.73
C ARG A 114 -1.28 14.71 1.64
N LEU A 115 -1.86 14.74 2.85
CA LEU A 115 -1.62 15.84 3.80
C LEU A 115 -0.26 15.76 4.50
N PHE A 116 0.48 14.66 4.33
CA PHE A 116 1.82 14.55 4.88
C PHE A 116 2.82 15.30 3.98
N PRO A 117 3.71 16.14 4.54
CA PRO A 117 4.58 17.03 3.74
C PRO A 117 5.52 16.31 2.79
N VAL A 118 5.93 15.08 3.12
CA VAL A 118 6.87 14.28 2.32
C VAL A 118 6.14 13.10 1.69
N ASP A 119 5.98 13.15 0.37
CA ASP A 119 5.49 12.01 -0.39
C ASP A 119 6.54 10.88 -0.38
N PRO A 120 6.18 9.65 0.01
CA PRO A 120 7.11 8.53 0.00
C PRO A 120 7.65 8.18 -1.40
N HIS A 121 6.94 8.56 -2.47
CA HIS A 121 7.31 8.27 -3.85
C HIS A 121 8.27 9.33 -4.43
N LEU A 122 7.99 10.60 -4.17
CA LEU A 122 8.83 11.72 -4.63
C LEU A 122 10.02 11.98 -3.71
N THR A 123 9.92 11.59 -2.42
CA THR A 123 10.91 11.87 -1.36
C THR A 123 11.26 13.35 -1.18
N THR A 124 10.51 14.24 -1.82
CA THR A 124 10.70 15.70 -1.82
C THR A 124 9.56 16.35 -1.04
N PRO A 125 9.87 17.22 -0.07
CA PRO A 125 8.85 17.94 0.70
C PRO A 125 7.96 18.82 -0.18
N PHE A 126 6.65 18.82 0.10
CA PHE A 126 5.63 19.70 -0.49
C PHE A 126 5.39 19.59 -2.00
N LEU A 127 6.24 18.88 -2.75
CA LEU A 127 6.15 18.83 -4.22
C LEU A 127 4.82 18.26 -4.71
N HIS A 128 4.29 17.23 -4.03
CA HIS A 128 3.01 16.58 -4.38
C HIS A 128 1.77 17.43 -4.05
N TRP A 129 1.93 18.59 -3.38
CA TRP A 129 0.85 19.57 -3.16
C TRP A 129 0.68 20.50 -4.36
N LEU A 130 1.72 20.66 -5.17
CA LEU A 130 1.64 21.42 -6.40
C LEU A 130 0.82 20.62 -7.46
N PRO A 131 0.16 21.29 -8.41
CA PRO A 131 -0.49 20.62 -9.52
C PRO A 131 0.56 20.00 -10.46
N ILE A 132 0.98 18.78 -10.13
CA ILE A 132 2.08 18.06 -10.82
C ILE A 132 1.78 17.81 -12.31
N SER A 133 0.51 17.89 -12.72
CA SER A 133 0.10 17.82 -14.12
C SER A 133 0.77 18.86 -15.03
N TRP A 134 1.34 19.91 -14.47
CA TRP A 134 2.09 20.93 -15.18
C TRP A 134 3.58 20.58 -15.34
N LEU A 135 4.08 19.69 -14.50
CA LEU A 135 5.47 19.26 -14.54
C LEU A 135 5.57 18.03 -15.45
N THR A 136 6.14 18.19 -16.63
CA THR A 136 6.47 17.05 -17.47
C THR A 136 7.36 16.07 -16.69
N PRO A 137 7.32 14.75 -16.98
CA PRO A 137 8.18 13.76 -16.33
C PRO A 137 9.66 14.13 -16.36
N ARG A 138 10.09 14.90 -17.36
CA ARG A 138 11.46 15.43 -17.48
C ARG A 138 11.79 16.47 -16.40
N LEU A 139 10.86 17.38 -16.09
CA LEU A 139 11.03 18.39 -15.05
C LEU A 139 10.96 17.78 -13.64
N LEU A 140 10.07 16.82 -13.39
CA LEU A 140 10.01 16.08 -12.13
C LEU A 140 11.36 15.42 -11.78
N ARG A 141 12.10 14.98 -12.79
CA ARG A 141 13.45 14.41 -12.62
C ARG A 141 14.43 15.40 -11.94
N TYR A 142 14.36 16.67 -12.23
CA TYR A 142 15.24 17.67 -11.62
C TYR A 142 14.80 18.14 -10.23
N PHE A 143 13.51 18.07 -9.96
CA PHE A 143 12.94 18.54 -8.69
C PHE A 143 12.75 17.45 -7.65
N THR A 144 12.96 16.17 -7.98
CA THR A 144 12.86 15.06 -7.02
C THR A 144 14.24 14.57 -6.61
N LEU A 145 14.43 14.33 -5.30
CA LEU A 145 15.68 13.73 -4.80
C LEU A 145 15.96 12.37 -5.49
N ASN A 146 14.92 11.58 -5.75
CA ASN A 146 15.04 10.32 -6.47
C ASN A 146 15.47 10.53 -7.93
N GLY A 147 14.89 11.49 -8.64
CA GLY A 147 15.25 11.81 -10.03
C GLY A 147 16.66 12.36 -10.15
N TRP A 148 17.08 13.20 -9.20
CA TRP A 148 18.43 13.75 -9.15
C TRP A 148 19.51 12.69 -8.84
N LEU A 149 19.25 11.82 -7.85
CA LEU A 149 20.20 10.78 -7.41
C LEU A 149 20.27 9.60 -8.39
N TRP A 150 19.14 9.16 -8.94
CA TRP A 150 19.07 7.91 -9.71
C TRP A 150 18.97 8.09 -11.22
N LYS A 151 18.83 9.32 -11.72
CA LYS A 151 18.73 9.68 -13.16
C LYS A 151 17.68 8.88 -13.96
N LYS A 152 16.70 8.27 -13.27
CA LYS A 152 15.63 7.49 -13.90
C LYS A 152 14.44 8.39 -14.21
N PRO A 153 13.76 8.23 -15.36
CA PRO A 153 12.47 8.85 -15.58
C PRO A 153 11.52 8.35 -14.50
N TYR A 154 10.81 9.26 -13.87
CA TYR A 154 9.85 8.95 -12.82
C TYR A 154 8.44 9.10 -13.40
N GLU A 155 7.70 8.00 -13.45
CA GLU A 155 6.28 8.00 -13.74
C GLU A 155 5.53 8.13 -12.41
N TYR A 156 4.85 9.25 -12.22
CA TYR A 156 4.05 9.48 -11.04
C TYR A 156 2.63 9.00 -11.29
N ASP A 157 2.33 7.79 -10.85
CA ASP A 157 1.06 7.09 -11.04
C ASP A 157 0.16 7.06 -9.79
N VAL A 158 0.42 7.94 -8.84
CA VAL A 158 -0.28 7.94 -7.55
C VAL A 158 -1.62 8.66 -7.63
N THR A 159 -2.71 7.93 -7.40
CA THR A 159 -4.05 8.50 -7.21
C THR A 159 -4.40 8.56 -5.72
N TRP A 160 -4.33 9.77 -5.14
CA TRP A 160 -4.51 10.02 -3.72
C TRP A 160 -5.92 9.70 -3.22
N ILE A 161 -5.98 9.08 -2.04
CA ILE A 161 -7.24 8.67 -1.42
C ILE A 161 -7.45 9.44 -0.11
N SER A 162 -8.58 10.15 -0.02
CA SER A 162 -8.95 10.81 1.23
C SER A 162 -9.58 9.82 2.22
N LYS A 163 -9.54 10.14 3.52
CA LYS A 163 -10.20 9.33 4.56
C LYS A 163 -11.70 9.15 4.29
N ARG A 164 -12.37 10.20 3.76
CA ARG A 164 -13.80 10.13 3.39
C ARG A 164 -14.04 9.12 2.27
N LYS A 165 -13.13 9.06 1.29
CA LYS A 165 -13.21 8.13 0.17
C LYS A 165 -12.96 6.69 0.63
N LEU A 166 -11.96 6.48 1.51
CA LEU A 166 -11.72 5.18 2.14
C LEU A 166 -12.95 4.65 2.89
N LYS A 167 -13.69 5.52 3.62
CA LYS A 167 -14.94 5.14 4.29
C LYS A 167 -16.01 4.63 3.32
N LYS A 168 -16.05 5.18 2.09
CA LYS A 168 -16.97 4.73 1.04
C LYS A 168 -16.52 3.42 0.39
N MET A 169 -15.22 3.25 0.21
CA MET A 169 -14.63 2.05 -0.40
C MET A 169 -14.69 0.83 0.51
N PHE A 170 -14.55 1.03 1.83
CA PHE A 170 -14.52 -0.01 2.83
C PHE A 170 -15.65 0.20 3.87
N PRO A 171 -16.92 -0.05 3.49
CA PRO A 171 -18.05 0.09 4.40
C PRO A 171 -17.91 -0.88 5.59
N GLY A 172 -18.26 -0.43 6.80
CA GLY A 172 -18.14 -1.23 8.03
C GLY A 172 -16.73 -1.31 8.63
N CYS A 173 -15.69 -0.92 7.88
CA CYS A 173 -14.32 -0.98 8.38
C CYS A 173 -13.93 0.24 9.23
N LYS A 174 -13.02 0.02 10.19
CA LYS A 174 -12.40 1.07 10.98
C LYS A 174 -11.25 1.70 10.20
N ILE A 175 -11.10 3.04 10.29
CA ILE A 175 -9.99 3.77 9.65
C ILE A 175 -9.17 4.48 10.71
N LYS A 176 -8.00 3.92 11.01
CA LYS A 176 -7.00 4.54 11.89
C LYS A 176 -6.16 5.53 11.07
N THR A 177 -5.85 6.69 11.68
CA THR A 177 -4.91 7.65 11.08
C THR A 177 -3.57 7.53 11.78
N GLU A 178 -2.53 7.11 11.07
CA GLU A 178 -1.16 7.15 11.55
C GLU A 178 -0.66 8.60 11.45
N ARG A 179 -0.20 9.16 12.57
CA ARG A 179 0.30 10.54 12.63
C ARG A 179 1.79 10.58 12.90
N PHE A 180 2.44 11.57 12.31
CA PHE A 180 3.77 12.01 12.70
C PHE A 180 3.67 13.43 13.22
N LEU A 181 3.96 13.62 14.50
CA LEU A 181 3.56 14.80 15.23
C LEU A 181 2.02 14.97 15.11
N LEU A 182 1.52 16.09 14.66
CA LEU A 182 0.08 16.33 14.47
C LEU A 182 -0.39 16.01 13.02
N LEU A 183 0.54 15.76 12.08
CA LEU A 183 0.22 15.59 10.66
C LEU A 183 -0.19 14.15 10.34
N PRO A 184 -1.28 13.95 9.58
CA PRO A 184 -1.70 12.63 9.14
C PRO A 184 -0.71 12.10 8.09
N LYS A 185 0.01 11.02 8.43
CA LYS A 185 1.03 10.41 7.57
C LYS A 185 0.46 9.34 6.65
N SER A 186 -0.44 8.51 7.18
CA SER A 186 -1.10 7.45 6.41
C SER A 186 -2.44 7.09 7.04
N PHE A 187 -3.26 6.41 6.27
CA PHE A 187 -4.50 5.80 6.71
C PHE A 187 -4.35 4.28 6.71
N ILE A 188 -4.92 3.64 7.72
CA ILE A 188 -4.95 2.19 7.85
C ILE A 188 -6.40 1.78 8.02
N VAL A 189 -6.90 1.00 7.08
CA VAL A 189 -8.24 0.41 7.10
C VAL A 189 -8.13 -0.99 7.70
N THR A 190 -8.98 -1.30 8.65
CA THR A 190 -9.07 -2.63 9.27
C THR A 190 -10.53 -3.04 9.44
N SER A 191 -10.87 -4.29 9.09
CA SER A 191 -12.10 -4.91 9.56
C SER A 191 -11.97 -5.21 11.06
N GLY A 192 -13.03 -5.14 11.80
CA GLY A 192 -13.07 -5.48 13.22
C GLY A 192 -12.83 -6.97 13.48
#